data_e6385b094aa8583011c57c11fbdda1a8
#
_entry.id   e6385b094aa8583011c57c11fbdda1a8
#
_cell.length_a   1.000
_cell.length_b   1.000
_cell.length_c   1.000
_cell.angle_alpha   90.00
_cell.angle_beta   90.00
_cell.angle_gamma   90.00
#
_symmetry.space_group_name_H-M   'P 1'
#
loop_
_entity.id
_entity.type
_entity.pdbx_description
1 polymer ?
#
loop_
_entity_poly.entity_id
_entity_poly.type
_entity_poly.pdbx_seq_one_letter_code
_entity_poly.pdbx_strand_id
1 'polypeptide(L)'
;MFNPNADAAPINPLPKSVIILLCLVAFVEFILQLGERGLIGGSAAVGWRLELVHKYGFFDPIFELMRVNNNYNIHDLVRFFTFSFIHGSATHIIFILVFIAAIGKFVAEVYGDVILLIIFVFSGAIGALGYGVILNEDFLLIGGYPAVYGLIGAFTWVQLHILRQKKESGLKAFQLIGFFLVIQLVFKIVYSISHNDWLAEVIGFLTGFFIAFILSPVGKQLLVKIVLRLRN
;
A
#
# COMPACT_ATOMS: atom_id res chain seq x y z
N MET A 1 -20.92 -32.73 26.61
CA MET A 1 -20.91 -32.17 25.24
C MET A 1 -19.50 -31.75 24.95
N PHE A 2 -18.75 -32.50 24.15
CA PHE A 2 -17.38 -32.12 23.77
C PHE A 2 -17.44 -30.88 22.84
N ASN A 3 -16.70 -29.82 23.20
CA ASN A 3 -16.55 -28.66 22.34
C ASN A 3 -15.60 -29.05 21.18
N PRO A 4 -16.07 -29.14 19.92
CA PRO A 4 -15.21 -29.54 18.79
C PRO A 4 -14.05 -28.57 18.50
N ASN A 5 -14.05 -27.40 19.13
CA ASN A 5 -13.01 -26.39 19.00
C ASN A 5 -12.07 -26.29 20.22
N ALA A 6 -12.12 -27.27 21.15
CA ALA A 6 -11.28 -27.25 22.35
C ALA A 6 -9.77 -27.24 22.02
N ASP A 7 -9.38 -27.81 20.87
CA ASP A 7 -8.01 -27.87 20.38
C ASP A 7 -7.67 -26.81 19.31
N ALA A 8 -8.62 -25.90 19.01
CA ALA A 8 -8.34 -24.80 18.11
C ALA A 8 -7.33 -23.85 18.75
N ALA A 9 -6.23 -23.51 18.03
CA ALA A 9 -5.27 -22.56 18.51
C ALA A 9 -5.99 -21.25 18.90
N PRO A 10 -5.74 -20.71 20.11
CA PRO A 10 -6.44 -19.53 20.61
C PRO A 10 -6.18 -18.27 19.76
N ILE A 11 -5.17 -18.30 18.91
CA ILE A 11 -4.82 -17.20 18.00
C ILE A 11 -4.65 -17.77 16.59
N ASN A 12 -5.40 -17.25 15.63
CA ASN A 12 -5.19 -17.53 14.22
C ASN A 12 -3.85 -16.88 13.79
N PRO A 13 -2.79 -17.64 13.42
CA PRO A 13 -1.48 -17.10 13.15
C PRO A 13 -1.50 -16.15 11.94
N LEU A 14 -0.60 -15.16 11.95
CA LEU A 14 -0.41 -14.28 10.80
C LEU A 14 0.30 -15.05 9.66
N PRO A 15 -0.12 -14.85 8.40
CA PRO A 15 0.59 -15.35 7.23
C PRO A 15 2.05 -14.87 7.20
N LYS A 16 2.95 -15.66 6.61
CA LYS A 16 4.39 -15.35 6.59
C LYS A 16 4.70 -14.03 5.88
N SER A 17 4.02 -13.73 4.79
CA SER A 17 4.17 -12.49 4.05
C SER A 17 3.80 -11.25 4.88
N VAL A 18 2.75 -11.38 5.69
CA VAL A 18 2.33 -10.30 6.61
C VAL A 18 3.42 -10.06 7.65
N ILE A 19 3.94 -11.12 8.26
CA ILE A 19 5.03 -11.02 9.24
C ILE A 19 6.27 -10.38 8.62
N ILE A 20 6.65 -10.79 7.40
CA ILE A 20 7.80 -10.23 6.68
C ILE A 20 7.60 -8.73 6.44
N LEU A 21 6.43 -8.30 5.95
CA LEU A 21 6.15 -6.88 5.72
C LEU A 21 6.16 -6.08 7.02
N LEU A 22 5.52 -6.60 8.07
CA LEU A 22 5.53 -5.95 9.39
C LEU A 22 6.95 -5.79 9.93
N CYS A 23 7.75 -6.84 9.87
CA CYS A 23 9.14 -6.79 10.32
C CYS A 23 9.98 -5.82 9.49
N LEU A 24 9.83 -5.84 8.16
CA LEU A 24 10.59 -4.95 7.28
C LEU A 24 10.28 -3.48 7.55
N VAL A 25 8.99 -3.13 7.59
CA VAL A 25 8.53 -1.76 7.84
C VAL A 25 8.92 -1.30 9.26
N ALA A 26 8.68 -2.15 10.27
CA ALA A 26 9.02 -1.83 11.66
C ALA A 26 10.53 -1.73 11.88
N PHE A 27 11.33 -2.56 11.23
CA PHE A 27 12.80 -2.54 11.35
C PHE A 27 13.40 -1.22 10.85
N VAL A 28 12.97 -0.75 9.67
CA VAL A 28 13.43 0.54 9.13
C VAL A 28 13.14 1.66 10.12
N GLU A 29 11.90 1.74 10.60
CA GLU A 29 11.51 2.77 11.57
C GLU A 29 12.26 2.64 12.88
N PHE A 30 12.43 1.43 13.39
CA PHE A 30 13.15 1.18 14.65
C PHE A 30 14.59 1.72 14.60
N ILE A 31 15.32 1.46 13.49
CA ILE A 31 16.68 1.98 13.29
C ILE A 31 16.67 3.53 13.25
N LEU A 32 15.71 4.13 12.52
CA LEU A 32 15.59 5.58 12.45
C LEU A 32 15.29 6.22 13.81
N GLN A 33 14.41 5.62 14.60
CA GLN A 33 14.09 6.08 15.96
C GLN A 33 15.29 5.98 16.90
N LEU A 34 16.09 4.93 16.81
CA LEU A 34 17.31 4.80 17.61
C LEU A 34 18.35 5.86 17.22
N GLY A 35 18.49 6.16 15.90
CA GLY A 35 19.37 7.20 15.40
C GLY A 35 18.95 8.59 15.85
N GLU A 36 17.68 8.95 15.70
CA GLU A 36 17.13 10.24 16.14
C GLU A 36 17.31 10.52 17.63
N ARG A 37 17.29 9.46 18.46
CA ARG A 37 17.53 9.55 19.90
C ARG A 37 19.02 9.52 20.28
N GLY A 38 19.93 9.43 19.28
CA GLY A 38 21.37 9.33 19.50
C GLY A 38 21.84 8.03 20.16
N LEU A 39 20.99 6.99 20.19
CA LEU A 39 21.32 5.68 20.79
C LEU A 39 22.26 4.85 19.90
N ILE A 40 22.26 5.11 18.60
CA ILE A 40 23.16 4.51 17.60
C ILE A 40 23.68 5.59 16.66
N GLY A 41 24.89 5.42 16.11
CA GLY A 41 25.47 6.30 15.08
C GLY A 41 25.89 7.69 15.54
N GLY A 42 25.74 8.02 16.83
CA GLY A 42 26.15 9.32 17.40
C GLY A 42 25.38 10.52 16.81
N SER A 43 25.98 11.70 16.82
CA SER A 43 25.35 12.96 16.34
C SER A 43 24.98 12.92 14.83
N ALA A 44 25.72 12.16 14.01
CA ALA A 44 25.42 12.02 12.60
C ALA A 44 24.09 11.27 12.34
N ALA A 45 23.69 10.40 13.23
CA ALA A 45 22.47 9.60 13.08
C ALA A 45 21.17 10.41 13.26
N VAL A 46 21.23 11.58 13.89
CA VAL A 46 20.06 12.47 14.06
C VAL A 46 19.48 12.90 12.71
N GLY A 47 20.31 12.99 11.65
CA GLY A 47 19.91 13.33 10.29
C GLY A 47 19.50 12.15 9.39
N TRP A 48 19.62 10.91 9.83
CA TRP A 48 19.42 9.73 8.97
C TRP A 48 18.03 9.68 8.34
N ARG A 49 16.97 10.04 9.07
CA ARG A 49 15.62 10.08 8.50
C ARG A 49 15.54 11.02 7.31
N LEU A 50 16.05 12.23 7.46
CA LEU A 50 16.04 13.23 6.39
C LEU A 50 16.86 12.75 5.18
N GLU A 51 18.04 12.17 5.41
CA GLU A 51 18.89 11.59 4.37
C GLU A 51 18.17 10.45 3.62
N LEU A 52 17.57 9.51 4.34
CA LEU A 52 16.82 8.40 3.72
C LEU A 52 15.59 8.88 2.95
N VAL A 53 14.86 9.85 3.49
CA VAL A 53 13.72 10.47 2.82
C VAL A 53 14.15 11.10 1.49
N HIS A 54 15.24 11.86 1.46
CA HIS A 54 15.75 12.45 0.22
C HIS A 54 16.32 11.43 -0.76
N LYS A 55 16.95 10.37 -0.25
CA LYS A 55 17.61 9.37 -1.10
C LYS A 55 16.65 8.35 -1.70
N TYR A 56 15.63 7.94 -0.96
CA TYR A 56 14.76 6.80 -1.29
C TYR A 56 13.26 7.15 -1.35
N GLY A 57 12.86 8.35 -0.93
CA GLY A 57 11.51 8.86 -1.15
C GLY A 57 11.24 9.10 -2.63
N PHE A 58 10.00 9.00 -3.07
CA PHE A 58 9.64 9.35 -4.44
C PHE A 58 9.50 10.86 -4.56
N PHE A 59 10.26 11.46 -5.47
CA PHE A 59 10.29 12.90 -5.70
C PHE A 59 9.97 13.19 -7.16
N ASP A 60 8.83 13.84 -7.38
CA ASP A 60 8.30 14.10 -8.71
C ASP A 60 9.26 14.86 -9.63
N PRO A 61 9.97 15.91 -9.20
CA PRO A 61 10.97 16.58 -10.04
C PRO A 61 12.10 15.66 -10.56
N ILE A 62 12.50 14.66 -9.79
CA ILE A 62 13.48 13.65 -10.27
C ILE A 62 12.85 12.79 -11.37
N PHE A 63 11.59 12.38 -11.18
CA PHE A 63 10.86 11.62 -12.19
C PHE A 63 10.69 12.42 -13.49
N GLU A 64 10.35 13.71 -13.40
CA GLU A 64 10.25 14.60 -14.57
C GLU A 64 11.58 14.74 -15.28
N LEU A 65 12.70 14.92 -14.54
CA LEU A 65 14.05 14.95 -15.14
C LEU A 65 14.40 13.65 -15.87
N MET A 66 13.99 12.48 -15.33
CA MET A 66 14.17 11.20 -16.04
C MET A 66 13.41 11.18 -17.37
N ARG A 67 12.15 11.67 -17.38
CA ARG A 67 11.31 11.73 -18.57
C ARG A 67 11.87 12.69 -19.64
N VAL A 68 12.20 13.91 -19.24
CA VAL A 68 12.68 14.96 -20.15
C VAL A 68 14.02 14.57 -20.79
N ASN A 69 14.93 14.02 -19.98
CA ASN A 69 16.27 13.63 -20.47
C ASN A 69 16.30 12.22 -21.06
N ASN A 70 15.19 11.49 -21.01
CA ASN A 70 15.09 10.07 -21.38
C ASN A 70 16.19 9.20 -20.74
N ASN A 71 16.55 9.53 -19.51
CA ASN A 71 17.60 8.88 -18.73
C ASN A 71 17.03 8.25 -17.46
N TYR A 72 16.81 6.93 -17.49
CA TYR A 72 16.20 6.16 -16.42
C TYR A 72 17.28 5.45 -15.60
N ASN A 73 17.89 6.18 -14.65
CA ASN A 73 18.89 5.63 -13.76
C ASN A 73 18.24 4.68 -12.75
N ILE A 74 18.89 3.54 -12.47
CA ILE A 74 18.40 2.54 -11.52
C ILE A 74 18.20 3.11 -10.11
N HIS A 75 19.06 4.03 -9.67
CA HIS A 75 18.94 4.68 -8.35
C HIS A 75 17.65 5.51 -8.21
N ASP A 76 17.16 6.08 -9.30
CA ASP A 76 15.94 6.86 -9.31
C ASP A 76 14.72 5.97 -9.52
N LEU A 77 14.83 4.89 -10.30
CA LEU A 77 13.78 3.90 -10.46
C LEU A 77 13.46 3.14 -9.17
N VAL A 78 14.45 2.87 -8.33
CA VAL A 78 14.27 2.19 -7.04
C VAL A 78 13.35 3.00 -6.11
N ARG A 79 13.27 4.34 -6.24
CA ARG A 79 12.40 5.22 -5.46
C ARG A 79 10.92 4.87 -5.56
N PHE A 80 10.47 4.32 -6.71
CA PHE A 80 9.08 3.84 -6.88
C PHE A 80 8.70 2.70 -5.92
N PHE A 81 9.68 2.03 -5.36
CA PHE A 81 9.46 0.90 -4.46
C PHE A 81 9.85 1.22 -3.01
N THR A 82 10.93 1.97 -2.82
CA THR A 82 11.52 2.21 -1.50
C THR A 82 10.77 3.24 -0.67
N PHE A 83 10.12 4.21 -1.29
CA PHE A 83 9.36 5.25 -0.59
C PHE A 83 8.31 4.67 0.37
N SER A 84 7.72 3.52 0.01
CA SER A 84 6.69 2.84 0.79
C SER A 84 7.18 2.30 2.14
N PHE A 85 8.51 2.22 2.34
CA PHE A 85 9.12 1.72 3.57
C PHE A 85 9.71 2.80 4.46
N ILE A 86 9.66 4.08 4.03
CA ILE A 86 10.20 5.21 4.76
C ILE A 86 9.05 6.07 5.26
N HIS A 87 9.01 6.32 6.56
CA HIS A 87 7.91 7.04 7.19
C HIS A 87 8.39 8.33 7.86
N GLY A 88 7.54 9.36 7.83
CA GLY A 88 7.86 10.67 8.39
C GLY A 88 7.82 10.70 9.93
N SER A 89 7.12 9.77 10.56
CA SER A 89 6.97 9.72 12.02
C SER A 89 6.54 8.36 12.54
N ALA A 90 6.74 8.12 13.83
CA ALA A 90 6.26 6.92 14.52
C ALA A 90 4.72 6.78 14.46
N THR A 91 3.97 7.86 14.49
CA THR A 91 2.51 7.82 14.39
C THR A 91 2.08 7.36 12.98
N HIS A 92 2.76 7.85 11.95
CA HIS A 92 2.50 7.47 10.56
C HIS A 92 2.64 5.95 10.36
N ILE A 93 3.73 5.36 10.87
CA ILE A 93 3.98 3.92 10.72
C ILE A 93 2.99 3.04 11.49
N ILE A 94 2.52 3.45 12.67
CA ILE A 94 1.59 2.65 13.48
C ILE A 94 0.34 2.30 12.65
N PHE A 95 -0.24 3.27 11.96
CA PHE A 95 -1.39 3.01 11.09
C PHE A 95 -1.07 2.03 9.96
N ILE A 96 0.10 2.19 9.32
CA ILE A 96 0.56 1.27 8.26
C ILE A 96 0.67 -0.16 8.79
N LEU A 97 1.30 -0.35 9.96
CA LEU A 97 1.44 -1.66 10.59
C LEU A 97 0.08 -2.29 10.93
N VAL A 98 -0.86 -1.51 11.47
CA VAL A 98 -2.22 -1.98 11.77
C VAL A 98 -2.93 -2.44 10.49
N PHE A 99 -2.84 -1.68 9.40
CA PHE A 99 -3.45 -2.07 8.13
C PHE A 99 -2.80 -3.30 7.52
N ILE A 100 -1.48 -3.40 7.52
CA ILE A 100 -0.78 -4.60 7.05
C ILE A 100 -1.20 -5.82 7.88
N ALA A 101 -1.29 -5.69 9.22
CA ALA A 101 -1.70 -6.78 10.08
C ALA A 101 -3.15 -7.21 9.83
N ALA A 102 -4.09 -6.26 9.70
CA ALA A 102 -5.52 -6.56 9.58
C ALA A 102 -5.91 -6.91 8.14
N ILE A 103 -5.70 -5.97 7.21
CA ILE A 103 -6.14 -6.13 5.81
C ILE A 103 -5.20 -7.06 5.05
N GLY A 104 -3.89 -6.96 5.30
CA GLY A 104 -2.90 -7.85 4.69
C GLY A 104 -3.14 -9.31 5.08
N LYS A 105 -3.45 -9.60 6.35
CA LYS A 105 -3.85 -10.95 6.77
C LYS A 105 -5.01 -11.47 5.94
N PHE A 106 -6.09 -10.72 5.83
CA PHE A 106 -7.26 -11.10 5.04
C PHE A 106 -6.88 -11.38 3.57
N VAL A 107 -6.11 -10.49 2.96
CA VAL A 107 -5.69 -10.65 1.55
C VAL A 107 -4.80 -11.88 1.36
N ALA A 108 -3.87 -12.14 2.29
CA ALA A 108 -3.01 -13.33 2.24
C ALA A 108 -3.80 -14.63 2.44
N GLU A 109 -4.81 -14.64 3.30
CA GLU A 109 -5.69 -15.80 3.50
C GLU A 109 -6.53 -16.12 2.25
N VAL A 110 -6.93 -15.11 1.48
CA VAL A 110 -7.75 -15.28 0.27
C VAL A 110 -6.91 -15.58 -0.97
N TYR A 111 -5.80 -14.88 -1.17
CA TYR A 111 -5.01 -14.93 -2.40
C TYR A 111 -3.65 -15.62 -2.25
N GLY A 112 -3.19 -15.83 -1.02
CA GLY A 112 -1.88 -16.38 -0.69
C GLY A 112 -0.78 -15.30 -0.54
N ASP A 113 0.34 -15.73 0.07
CA ASP A 113 1.45 -14.88 0.46
C ASP A 113 2.07 -14.08 -0.70
N VAL A 114 2.30 -14.75 -1.84
CA VAL A 114 2.95 -14.12 -3.00
C VAL A 114 2.07 -13.01 -3.60
N ILE A 115 0.77 -13.24 -3.69
CA ILE A 115 -0.16 -12.27 -4.27
C ILE A 115 -0.31 -11.05 -3.36
N LEU A 116 -0.31 -11.24 -2.04
CA LEU A 116 -0.26 -10.12 -1.09
C LEU A 116 0.93 -9.21 -1.39
N LEU A 117 2.14 -9.77 -1.52
CA LEU A 117 3.36 -9.01 -1.79
C LEU A 117 3.29 -8.28 -3.14
N ILE A 118 2.77 -8.95 -4.18
CA ILE A 118 2.54 -8.34 -5.49
C ILE A 118 1.59 -7.15 -5.36
N ILE A 119 0.44 -7.31 -4.69
CA ILE A 119 -0.52 -6.21 -4.51
C ILE A 119 0.14 -5.05 -3.77
N PHE A 120 0.83 -5.32 -2.66
CA PHE A 120 1.49 -4.29 -1.85
C PHE A 120 2.51 -3.50 -2.69
N VAL A 121 3.45 -4.19 -3.32
CA VAL A 121 4.56 -3.57 -4.06
C VAL A 121 4.05 -2.82 -5.30
N PHE A 122 3.19 -3.44 -6.11
CA PHE A 122 2.70 -2.81 -7.34
C PHE A 122 1.72 -1.68 -7.08
N SER A 123 0.89 -1.76 -6.03
CA SER A 123 0.01 -0.65 -5.68
C SER A 123 0.80 0.57 -5.22
N GLY A 124 1.87 0.38 -4.45
CA GLY A 124 2.80 1.46 -4.13
C GLY A 124 3.43 2.07 -5.37
N ALA A 125 4.07 1.24 -6.20
CA ALA A 125 4.81 1.69 -7.38
C ALA A 125 3.91 2.38 -8.42
N ILE A 126 2.74 1.81 -8.73
CA ILE A 126 1.78 2.39 -9.68
C ILE A 126 1.11 3.64 -9.07
N GLY A 127 0.89 3.67 -7.75
CA GLY A 127 0.43 4.85 -7.04
C GLY A 127 1.41 6.02 -7.19
N ALA A 128 2.70 5.79 -6.96
CA ALA A 128 3.74 6.80 -7.16
C ALA A 128 3.88 7.22 -8.62
N LEU A 129 3.82 6.26 -9.56
CA LEU A 129 3.86 6.55 -10.99
C LEU A 129 2.69 7.45 -11.41
N GLY A 130 1.48 7.12 -10.99
CA GLY A 130 0.30 7.93 -11.32
C GLY A 130 0.33 9.30 -10.67
N TYR A 131 0.86 9.42 -9.45
CA TYR A 131 1.13 10.69 -8.79
C TYR A 131 2.04 11.56 -9.64
N GLY A 132 3.21 11.07 -10.04
CA GLY A 132 4.19 11.83 -10.83
C GLY A 132 3.77 12.07 -12.29
N VAL A 133 2.83 11.28 -12.87
CA VAL A 133 2.33 11.53 -14.23
C VAL A 133 1.21 12.58 -14.25
N ILE A 134 0.37 12.61 -13.22
CA ILE A 134 -0.85 13.44 -13.17
C ILE A 134 -0.59 14.78 -12.47
N LEU A 135 0.20 14.77 -11.41
CA LEU A 135 0.53 15.95 -10.62
C LEU A 135 1.96 16.38 -10.96
N ASN A 136 2.21 17.68 -10.89
CA ASN A 136 3.52 18.26 -11.06
C ASN A 136 3.81 19.04 -9.76
N GLU A 137 4.06 18.29 -8.69
CA GLU A 137 4.22 18.85 -7.34
C GLU A 137 5.64 18.67 -6.82
N ASP A 138 6.22 19.75 -6.28
CA ASP A 138 7.50 19.72 -5.57
C ASP A 138 7.36 19.09 -4.17
N PHE A 139 6.63 17.98 -4.08
CA PHE A 139 6.40 17.27 -2.84
C PHE A 139 7.02 15.89 -2.86
N LEU A 140 7.63 15.51 -1.74
CA LEU A 140 8.29 14.23 -1.56
C LEU A 140 7.30 13.20 -1.01
N LEU A 141 6.90 12.24 -1.85
CA LEU A 141 6.01 11.16 -1.44
C LEU A 141 6.80 10.12 -0.63
N ILE A 142 6.33 9.84 0.59
CA ILE A 142 6.88 8.84 1.52
C ILE A 142 5.76 8.10 2.24
N GLY A 143 6.05 6.87 2.67
CA GLY A 143 5.14 6.05 3.45
C GLY A 143 4.34 5.03 2.65
N GLY A 144 3.89 4.01 3.35
CA GLY A 144 3.24 2.83 2.78
C GLY A 144 1.75 3.00 2.45
N TYR A 145 1.16 4.20 2.57
CA TYR A 145 -0.28 4.36 2.33
C TYR A 145 -0.73 3.93 0.93
N PRO A 146 -0.08 4.30 -0.18
CA PRO A 146 -0.51 3.83 -1.50
C PRO A 146 -0.51 2.30 -1.62
N ALA A 147 0.48 1.63 -1.02
CA ALA A 147 0.56 0.17 -0.98
C ALA A 147 -0.54 -0.46 -0.11
N VAL A 148 -0.82 0.12 1.06
CA VAL A 148 -1.89 -0.32 1.97
C VAL A 148 -3.28 -0.09 1.36
N TYR A 149 -3.49 1.04 0.68
CA TYR A 149 -4.74 1.28 -0.05
C TYR A 149 -4.94 0.25 -1.17
N GLY A 150 -3.87 -0.27 -1.76
CA GLY A 150 -3.94 -1.42 -2.65
C GLY A 150 -4.48 -2.69 -1.96
N LEU A 151 -4.05 -2.96 -0.73
CA LEU A 151 -4.62 -4.06 0.06
C LEU A 151 -6.11 -3.82 0.37
N ILE A 152 -6.50 -2.58 0.68
CA ILE A 152 -7.91 -2.20 0.87
C ILE A 152 -8.69 -2.39 -0.44
N GLY A 153 -8.10 -2.08 -1.60
CA GLY A 153 -8.69 -2.32 -2.90
C GLY A 153 -8.98 -3.81 -3.15
N ALA A 154 -8.00 -4.67 -2.86
CA ALA A 154 -8.17 -6.11 -2.96
C ALA A 154 -9.24 -6.65 -1.99
N PHE A 155 -9.24 -6.18 -0.76
CA PHE A 155 -10.30 -6.47 0.22
C PHE A 155 -11.68 -6.06 -0.29
N THR A 156 -11.79 -4.85 -0.85
CA THR A 156 -13.03 -4.31 -1.40
C THR A 156 -13.57 -5.17 -2.53
N TRP A 157 -12.71 -5.67 -3.43
CA TRP A 157 -13.12 -6.60 -4.48
C TRP A 157 -13.72 -7.89 -3.90
N VAL A 158 -13.06 -8.50 -2.90
CA VAL A 158 -13.57 -9.73 -2.27
C VAL A 158 -14.91 -9.47 -1.60
N GLN A 159 -15.05 -8.37 -0.85
CA GLN A 159 -16.31 -7.99 -0.21
C GLN A 159 -17.43 -7.76 -1.22
N LEU A 160 -17.13 -7.07 -2.32
CA LEU A 160 -18.08 -6.83 -3.40
C LEU A 160 -18.59 -8.15 -3.99
N HIS A 161 -17.69 -9.11 -4.19
CA HIS A 161 -18.06 -10.43 -4.70
C HIS A 161 -18.97 -11.21 -3.72
N ILE A 162 -18.64 -11.21 -2.43
CA ILE A 162 -19.42 -11.86 -1.37
C ILE A 162 -20.81 -11.23 -1.27
N LEU A 163 -20.91 -9.90 -1.24
CA LEU A 163 -22.20 -9.20 -1.14
C LEU A 163 -23.10 -9.46 -2.35
N ARG A 164 -22.52 -9.50 -3.56
CA ARG A 164 -23.26 -9.85 -4.77
C ARG A 164 -23.84 -11.27 -4.72
N GLN A 165 -23.08 -12.24 -4.20
CA GLN A 165 -23.58 -13.60 -4.02
C GLN A 165 -24.74 -13.66 -3.01
N LYS A 166 -24.69 -12.82 -1.98
CA LYS A 166 -25.77 -12.68 -0.98
C LYS A 166 -26.96 -11.83 -1.45
N LYS A 167 -26.91 -11.30 -2.68
CA LYS A 167 -27.89 -10.35 -3.24
C LYS A 167 -28.05 -9.06 -2.40
N GLU A 168 -26.97 -8.67 -1.71
CA GLU A 168 -26.90 -7.43 -0.96
C GLU A 168 -26.32 -6.29 -1.81
N SER A 169 -26.50 -5.04 -1.31
CA SER A 169 -25.96 -3.85 -1.98
C SER A 169 -24.43 -3.90 -2.03
N GLY A 170 -23.88 -3.86 -3.25
CA GLY A 170 -22.43 -3.81 -3.48
C GLY A 170 -21.76 -2.53 -2.95
N LEU A 171 -22.54 -1.45 -2.69
CA LEU A 171 -22.00 -0.22 -2.11
C LEU A 171 -21.39 -0.43 -0.72
N LYS A 172 -21.89 -1.42 0.04
CA LYS A 172 -21.32 -1.77 1.36
C LYS A 172 -19.85 -2.17 1.28
N ALA A 173 -19.39 -2.72 0.15
CA ALA A 173 -17.99 -3.09 -0.02
C ALA A 173 -17.04 -1.89 0.02
N PHE A 174 -17.53 -0.70 -0.36
CA PHE A 174 -16.73 0.53 -0.43
C PHE A 174 -16.75 1.36 0.85
N GLN A 175 -17.43 0.89 1.91
CA GLN A 175 -17.53 1.63 3.17
C GLN A 175 -16.15 1.90 3.80
N LEU A 176 -15.23 0.95 3.74
CA LEU A 176 -13.90 1.10 4.33
C LEU A 176 -13.11 2.19 3.64
N ILE A 177 -13.01 2.16 2.31
CA ILE A 177 -12.29 3.20 1.56
C ILE A 177 -12.99 4.55 1.69
N GLY A 178 -14.33 4.59 1.64
CA GLY A 178 -15.09 5.83 1.84
C GLY A 178 -14.82 6.46 3.20
N PHE A 179 -14.76 5.66 4.27
CA PHE A 179 -14.41 6.13 5.61
C PHE A 179 -13.01 6.76 5.65
N PHE A 180 -12.00 6.12 5.06
CA PHE A 180 -10.65 6.68 5.04
C PHE A 180 -10.53 7.96 4.21
N LEU A 181 -11.18 8.02 3.06
CA LEU A 181 -11.18 9.24 2.24
C LEU A 181 -11.83 10.42 2.99
N VAL A 182 -12.90 10.17 3.75
CA VAL A 182 -13.54 11.20 4.59
C VAL A 182 -12.59 11.65 5.71
N ILE A 183 -11.93 10.73 6.40
CA ILE A 183 -10.94 11.08 7.45
C ILE A 183 -9.80 11.92 6.86
N GLN A 184 -9.25 11.53 5.72
CA GLN A 184 -8.18 12.30 5.05
C GLN A 184 -8.66 13.70 4.67
N LEU A 185 -9.87 13.81 4.11
CA LEU A 185 -10.45 15.11 3.77
C LEU A 185 -10.58 16.00 5.02
N VAL A 186 -11.05 15.44 6.14
CA VAL A 186 -11.14 16.17 7.41
C VAL A 186 -9.76 16.62 7.87
N PHE A 187 -8.74 15.74 7.86
CA PHE A 187 -7.38 16.13 8.23
C PHE A 187 -6.80 17.18 7.29
N LYS A 188 -7.03 17.07 5.99
CA LYS A 188 -6.59 18.06 5.01
C LYS A 188 -7.15 19.44 5.31
N ILE A 189 -8.44 19.53 5.67
CA ILE A 189 -9.10 20.78 6.03
C ILE A 189 -8.59 21.31 7.38
N VAL A 190 -8.54 20.46 8.42
CA VAL A 190 -8.19 20.88 9.79
C VAL A 190 -6.72 21.33 9.88
N TYR A 191 -5.81 20.63 9.20
CA TYR A 191 -4.37 20.93 9.25
C TYR A 191 -3.87 21.73 8.06
N SER A 192 -4.77 22.21 7.19
CA SER A 192 -4.44 22.98 5.98
C SER A 192 -3.36 22.33 5.12
N ILE A 193 -3.42 21.00 4.95
CA ILE A 193 -2.46 20.23 4.17
C ILE A 193 -2.65 20.56 2.68
N SER A 194 -1.63 21.07 2.02
CA SER A 194 -1.69 21.56 0.63
C SER A 194 -1.33 20.49 -0.41
N HIS A 195 -0.54 19.47 -0.06
CA HIS A 195 -0.11 18.43 -1.00
C HIS A 195 -1.22 17.39 -1.30
N ASN A 196 -1.11 16.75 -2.47
CA ASN A 196 -2.14 15.86 -3.00
C ASN A 196 -1.72 14.39 -3.02
N ASP A 197 -1.04 13.91 -1.97
CA ASP A 197 -0.61 12.52 -1.77
C ASP A 197 -1.78 11.50 -1.83
N TRP A 198 -3.00 11.94 -1.51
CA TRP A 198 -4.22 11.14 -1.65
C TRP A 198 -4.42 10.54 -3.05
N LEU A 199 -3.87 11.19 -4.11
CA LEU A 199 -3.98 10.68 -5.47
C LEU A 199 -3.20 9.37 -5.63
N ALA A 200 -1.99 9.29 -5.07
CA ALA A 200 -1.20 8.05 -5.06
C ALA A 200 -1.96 6.91 -4.35
N GLU A 201 -2.68 7.23 -3.28
CA GLU A 201 -3.46 6.27 -2.51
C GLU A 201 -4.69 5.77 -3.29
N VAL A 202 -5.42 6.65 -3.95
CA VAL A 202 -6.57 6.28 -4.80
C VAL A 202 -6.09 5.40 -5.97
N ILE A 203 -4.97 5.74 -6.61
CA ILE A 203 -4.40 4.92 -7.68
C ILE A 203 -3.91 3.58 -7.14
N GLY A 204 -3.29 3.57 -5.96
CA GLY A 204 -2.91 2.34 -5.25
C GLY A 204 -4.12 1.44 -4.97
N PHE A 205 -5.22 2.02 -4.45
CA PHE A 205 -6.49 1.32 -4.23
C PHE A 205 -7.02 0.69 -5.53
N LEU A 206 -7.10 1.46 -6.61
CA LEU A 206 -7.57 0.95 -7.90
C LEU A 206 -6.67 -0.18 -8.41
N THR A 207 -5.35 -0.03 -8.27
CA THR A 207 -4.39 -1.07 -8.67
C THR A 207 -4.64 -2.37 -7.94
N GLY A 208 -4.75 -2.33 -6.61
CA GLY A 208 -5.01 -3.53 -5.82
C GLY A 208 -6.39 -4.16 -6.11
N PHE A 209 -7.41 -3.32 -6.29
CA PHE A 209 -8.74 -3.77 -6.69
C PHE A 209 -8.71 -4.51 -8.03
N PHE A 210 -8.04 -3.97 -9.04
CA PHE A 210 -7.95 -4.59 -10.36
C PHE A 210 -7.07 -5.85 -10.36
N ILE A 211 -5.96 -5.88 -9.63
CA ILE A 211 -5.16 -7.10 -9.48
C ILE A 211 -6.01 -8.21 -8.86
N ALA A 212 -6.71 -7.93 -7.77
CA ALA A 212 -7.59 -8.89 -7.10
C ALA A 212 -8.74 -9.36 -8.01
N PHE A 213 -9.34 -8.45 -8.79
CA PHE A 213 -10.33 -8.80 -9.81
C PHE A 213 -9.76 -9.77 -10.85
N ILE A 214 -8.65 -9.43 -11.48
CA ILE A 214 -8.01 -10.25 -12.54
C ILE A 214 -7.67 -11.66 -12.04
N LEU A 215 -7.18 -11.76 -10.81
CA LEU A 215 -6.81 -13.04 -10.21
C LEU A 215 -7.99 -13.86 -9.70
N SER A 216 -9.17 -13.25 -9.58
CA SER A 216 -10.39 -13.94 -9.17
C SER A 216 -10.90 -14.90 -10.25
N PRO A 217 -11.69 -15.93 -9.87
CA PRO A 217 -12.32 -16.82 -10.85
C PRO A 217 -13.17 -16.08 -11.87
N VAL A 218 -13.87 -15.02 -11.46
CA VAL A 218 -14.70 -14.18 -12.33
C VAL A 218 -13.86 -13.41 -13.33
N GLY A 219 -12.78 -12.78 -12.89
CA GLY A 219 -11.87 -12.05 -13.77
C GLY A 219 -11.20 -12.96 -14.80
N LYS A 220 -10.73 -14.13 -14.37
CA LYS A 220 -10.14 -15.14 -15.28
C LYS A 220 -11.11 -15.57 -16.38
N GLN A 221 -12.36 -15.84 -16.04
CA GLN A 221 -13.39 -16.19 -17.03
C GLN A 221 -13.66 -15.04 -18.01
N LEU A 222 -13.72 -13.80 -17.50
CA LEU A 222 -13.93 -12.63 -18.34
C LEU A 222 -12.76 -12.41 -19.32
N LEU A 223 -11.53 -12.51 -18.84
CA LEU A 223 -10.32 -12.39 -19.67
C LEU A 223 -10.30 -13.43 -20.79
N VAL A 224 -10.61 -14.70 -20.49
CA VAL A 224 -10.71 -15.75 -21.50
C VAL A 224 -11.75 -15.40 -22.57
N LYS A 225 -12.93 -14.91 -22.17
CA LYS A 225 -13.97 -14.49 -23.13
C LYS A 225 -13.52 -13.32 -24.02
N ILE A 226 -12.81 -12.35 -23.46
CA ILE A 226 -12.28 -11.21 -24.22
C ILE A 226 -11.24 -11.68 -25.24
N VAL A 227 -10.27 -12.49 -24.81
CA VAL A 227 -9.23 -13.03 -25.70
C VAL A 227 -9.83 -13.85 -26.84
N LEU A 228 -10.84 -14.69 -26.56
CA LEU A 228 -11.52 -15.47 -27.60
C LEU A 228 -12.27 -14.58 -28.60
N ARG A 229 -12.85 -13.44 -28.17
CA ARG A 229 -13.51 -12.47 -29.07
C ARG A 229 -12.54 -11.69 -29.94
N LEU A 230 -11.33 -11.39 -29.45
CA LEU A 230 -10.32 -10.67 -30.24
C LEU A 230 -9.61 -11.56 -31.23
N ARG A 231 -9.73 -12.87 -31.11
CA ARG A 231 -9.11 -13.87 -31.98
C ARG A 231 -10.01 -14.32 -33.13
N ASN A 232 -11.30 -14.00 -33.06
CA ASN A 232 -12.31 -14.20 -34.14
C ASN A 232 -12.60 -12.89 -34.89
#